data_1ce0f3d0e09ee692828d1df705ac0bbd
#
_entry.id   1ce0f3d0e09ee692828d1df705ac0bbd
#
_cell.length_a   1.000
_cell.length_b   1.000
_cell.length_c   1.000
_cell.angle_alpha   90.00
_cell.angle_beta   90.00
_cell.angle_gamma   90.00
#
_symmetry.space_group_name_H-M   'P 1'
#
loop_
_entity.id
_entity.type
_entity.pdbx_description
1 polymer ?
#
loop_
_entity_poly.entity_id
_entity_poly.type
_entity_poly.pdbx_seq_one_letter_code
_entity_poly.pdbx_strand_id
1 'polypeptide(L)'
;MKIGRIVLVVFFLAIAFFFSYYFERSVFYFAGTLKLGWTFSSIFIRILVIVFFTVSLQLIFSFWQKTRRIKFVYVILLAIAPGFLLSFSLSPIYNTDYGIFNDGKKLGSTETLKLVSVGNYEPKNEHSLVAFFTTDCPHCQYACKKLNAAKNAGMKIKVDLFFSGNKKDTEYFLEANNGTSFSHHYIHADADFTGFAGYTFPSIYLLDPKGKTIYHWTGDEMNYSALDYLIDLEP
;
A
#
# COMPACT_ATOMS: atom_id res chain seq x y z
N MET A 1 24.96 8.32 -34.77
CA MET A 1 23.64 8.31 -34.14
C MET A 1 23.14 9.73 -34.02
N LYS A 2 21.93 10.04 -34.47
CA LYS A 2 21.44 11.41 -34.33
C LYS A 2 21.24 11.70 -32.84
N ILE A 3 21.80 12.77 -32.33
CA ILE A 3 21.78 13.18 -30.90
C ILE A 3 20.39 13.04 -30.30
N GLY A 4 19.33 13.43 -31.03
CA GLY A 4 17.96 13.33 -30.54
C GLY A 4 17.50 11.91 -30.15
N ARG A 5 18.02 10.83 -30.75
CA ARG A 5 17.68 9.46 -30.35
C ARG A 5 18.35 9.05 -29.05
N ILE A 6 19.60 9.51 -28.81
CA ILE A 6 20.29 9.24 -27.54
C ILE A 6 19.50 9.90 -26.41
N VAL A 7 19.09 11.15 -26.62
CA VAL A 7 18.30 11.91 -25.64
C VAL A 7 17.01 11.16 -25.30
N LEU A 8 16.28 10.64 -26.31
CA LEU A 8 15.06 9.87 -26.09
C LEU A 8 15.30 8.57 -25.31
N VAL A 9 16.38 7.83 -25.63
CA VAL A 9 16.72 6.61 -24.88
C VAL A 9 16.99 6.94 -23.41
N VAL A 10 17.84 7.93 -23.14
CA VAL A 10 18.17 8.35 -21.78
C VAL A 10 16.91 8.83 -21.03
N PHE A 11 16.06 9.58 -21.70
CA PHE A 11 14.81 10.08 -21.13
C PHE A 11 13.87 8.94 -20.70
N PHE A 12 13.59 7.97 -21.58
CA PHE A 12 12.72 6.85 -21.26
C PHE A 12 13.32 5.91 -20.21
N LEU A 13 14.64 5.68 -20.22
CA LEU A 13 15.30 4.94 -19.16
C LEU A 13 15.16 5.66 -17.81
N ALA A 14 15.40 6.96 -17.78
CA ALA A 14 15.27 7.76 -16.57
C ALA A 14 13.82 7.67 -15.98
N ILE A 15 12.80 7.75 -16.84
CA ILE A 15 11.39 7.58 -16.40
C ILE A 15 11.16 6.18 -15.85
N ALA A 16 11.62 5.13 -16.55
CA ALA A 16 11.44 3.74 -16.10
C ALA A 16 12.10 3.50 -14.74
N PHE A 17 13.35 3.97 -14.54
CA PHE A 17 14.04 3.87 -13.26
C PHE A 17 13.38 4.71 -12.18
N PHE A 18 12.91 5.92 -12.50
CA PHE A 18 12.21 6.77 -11.55
C PHE A 18 10.96 6.07 -11.00
N PHE A 19 10.07 5.58 -11.86
CA PHE A 19 8.86 4.90 -11.42
C PHE A 19 9.14 3.56 -10.73
N SER A 20 10.22 2.87 -11.10
CA SER A 20 10.59 1.63 -10.45
C SER A 20 11.17 1.88 -9.05
N TYR A 21 12.03 2.88 -8.88
CA TYR A 21 12.66 3.22 -7.60
C TYR A 21 11.67 3.89 -6.63
N TYR A 22 10.82 4.78 -7.14
CA TYR A 22 9.78 5.47 -6.35
C TYR A 22 8.41 4.82 -6.47
N PHE A 23 8.35 3.50 -6.65
CA PHE A 23 7.10 2.77 -6.92
C PHE A 23 6.01 3.08 -5.91
N GLU A 24 6.26 2.87 -4.62
CA GLU A 24 5.27 3.10 -3.55
C GLU A 24 4.80 4.55 -3.49
N ARG A 25 5.73 5.52 -3.58
CA ARG A 25 5.37 6.94 -3.57
C ARG A 25 4.50 7.30 -4.78
N SER A 26 4.79 6.69 -5.92
CA SER A 26 4.00 6.88 -7.14
C SER A 26 2.60 6.28 -6.98
N VAL A 27 2.48 5.07 -6.42
CA VAL A 27 1.16 4.46 -6.11
C VAL A 27 0.38 5.37 -5.16
N PHE A 28 0.98 5.85 -4.08
CA PHE A 28 0.33 6.76 -3.14
C PHE A 28 -0.12 8.07 -3.79
N TYR A 29 0.68 8.63 -4.68
CA TYR A 29 0.31 9.83 -5.41
C TYR A 29 -0.87 9.58 -6.36
N PHE A 30 -0.82 8.51 -7.16
CA PHE A 30 -1.88 8.19 -8.11
C PHE A 30 -3.19 7.80 -7.41
N ALA A 31 -3.12 6.97 -6.38
CA ALA A 31 -4.29 6.57 -5.62
C ALA A 31 -4.84 7.71 -4.74
N GLY A 32 -3.97 8.38 -3.98
CA GLY A 32 -4.38 9.38 -3.00
C GLY A 32 -4.73 10.75 -3.62
N THR A 33 -3.94 11.22 -4.60
CA THR A 33 -4.11 12.57 -5.16
C THR A 33 -4.99 12.56 -6.41
N LEU A 34 -4.76 11.59 -7.32
CA LEU A 34 -5.54 11.49 -8.56
C LEU A 34 -6.81 10.64 -8.39
N LYS A 35 -7.01 10.04 -7.21
CA LYS A 35 -8.16 9.18 -6.87
C LYS A 35 -8.37 8.03 -7.84
N LEU A 36 -7.29 7.52 -8.42
CA LEU A 36 -7.29 6.30 -9.21
C LEU A 36 -7.17 5.13 -8.23
N GLY A 37 -8.00 4.15 -8.19
CA GLY A 37 -7.95 3.05 -7.23
C GLY A 37 -6.53 2.49 -6.99
N TRP A 38 -6.27 1.95 -5.82
CA TRP A 38 -4.94 1.50 -5.37
C TRP A 38 -4.40 0.36 -6.25
N THR A 39 -5.26 -0.64 -6.49
CA THR A 39 -4.93 -1.78 -7.36
C THR A 39 -4.64 -1.30 -8.78
N PHE A 40 -5.48 -0.41 -9.33
CA PHE A 40 -5.27 0.16 -10.66
C PHE A 40 -3.95 0.94 -10.73
N SER A 41 -3.68 1.83 -9.77
CA SER A 41 -2.48 2.66 -9.75
C SER A 41 -1.21 1.82 -9.74
N SER A 42 -1.18 0.75 -8.93
CA SER A 42 -0.02 -0.14 -8.82
C SER A 42 0.25 -0.89 -10.12
N ILE A 43 -0.77 -1.46 -10.75
CA ILE A 43 -0.66 -2.15 -12.04
C ILE A 43 -0.25 -1.16 -13.15
N PHE A 44 -0.87 0.02 -13.17
CA PHE A 44 -0.58 1.05 -14.17
C PHE A 44 0.88 1.50 -14.14
N ILE A 45 1.43 1.75 -12.95
CA ILE A 45 2.86 2.15 -12.81
C ILE A 45 3.78 1.03 -13.28
N ARG A 46 3.49 -0.23 -12.97
CA ARG A 46 4.28 -1.38 -13.48
C ARG A 46 4.25 -1.45 -14.99
N ILE A 47 3.09 -1.25 -15.61
CA ILE A 47 2.96 -1.20 -17.06
C ILE A 47 3.79 -0.04 -17.64
N LEU A 48 3.75 1.15 -17.03
CA LEU A 48 4.57 2.28 -17.48
C LEU A 48 6.07 1.96 -17.45
N VAL A 49 6.57 1.34 -16.37
CA VAL A 49 7.97 0.92 -16.26
C VAL A 49 8.34 -0.04 -17.40
N ILE A 50 7.52 -1.07 -17.62
CA ILE A 50 7.76 -2.07 -18.68
C ILE A 50 7.76 -1.41 -20.06
N VAL A 51 6.77 -0.55 -20.34
CA VAL A 51 6.64 0.13 -21.65
C VAL A 51 7.84 1.06 -21.90
N PHE A 52 8.17 1.95 -20.97
CA PHE A 52 9.27 2.90 -21.16
C PHE A 52 10.62 2.20 -21.30
N PHE A 53 10.86 1.16 -20.51
CA PHE A 53 12.07 0.36 -20.61
C PHE A 53 12.15 -0.39 -21.94
N THR A 54 11.05 -1.01 -22.38
CA THR A 54 10.94 -1.72 -23.66
C THR A 54 11.18 -0.78 -24.84
N VAL A 55 10.57 0.42 -24.84
CA VAL A 55 10.78 1.43 -25.87
C VAL A 55 12.25 1.87 -25.93
N SER A 56 12.88 2.06 -24.77
CA SER A 56 14.31 2.42 -24.69
C SER A 56 15.19 1.35 -25.35
N LEU A 57 14.96 0.08 -25.02
CA LEU A 57 15.70 -1.04 -25.61
C LEU A 57 15.43 -1.15 -27.11
N GLN A 58 14.21 -0.96 -27.57
CA GLN A 58 13.91 -0.96 -29.01
C GLN A 58 14.65 0.14 -29.76
N LEU A 59 14.73 1.35 -29.20
CA LEU A 59 15.50 2.44 -29.77
C LEU A 59 17.00 2.10 -29.86
N ILE A 60 17.55 1.39 -28.88
CA ILE A 60 18.93 0.90 -28.88
C ILE A 60 19.11 -0.18 -29.96
N PHE A 61 18.24 -1.21 -29.96
CA PHE A 61 18.31 -2.31 -30.92
C PHE A 61 18.07 -1.88 -32.36
N SER A 62 17.22 -0.88 -32.62
CA SER A 62 16.99 -0.33 -33.96
C SER A 62 18.27 0.25 -34.58
N PHE A 63 19.25 0.57 -33.75
CA PHE A 63 20.56 1.01 -34.18
C PHE A 63 21.43 -0.16 -34.71
N TRP A 64 21.29 -1.34 -34.11
CA TRP A 64 22.03 -2.55 -34.50
C TRP A 64 21.40 -3.27 -35.68
N GLN A 65 20.07 -3.12 -35.88
CA GLN A 65 19.32 -3.81 -36.93
C GLN A 65 19.67 -3.38 -38.37
N LYS A 66 20.37 -2.27 -38.55
CA LYS A 66 20.81 -1.85 -39.89
C LYS A 66 21.70 -2.90 -40.61
N THR A 67 22.15 -3.92 -39.85
CA THR A 67 23.05 -4.98 -40.31
C THR A 67 22.48 -6.39 -40.27
N ARG A 68 21.33 -6.63 -39.64
CA ARG A 68 20.73 -7.97 -39.52
C ARG A 68 19.18 -7.91 -39.60
N ARG A 69 18.61 -8.78 -40.45
CA ARG A 69 17.13 -8.95 -40.60
C ARG A 69 16.54 -9.73 -39.41
N ILE A 70 16.64 -9.23 -38.19
CA ILE A 70 15.94 -9.79 -37.05
C ILE A 70 14.49 -9.34 -37.14
N LYS A 71 13.53 -10.28 -37.10
CA LYS A 71 12.10 -9.94 -37.16
C LYS A 71 11.75 -9.08 -35.95
N PHE A 72 11.04 -7.97 -36.20
CA PHE A 72 10.60 -6.98 -35.20
C PHE A 72 9.96 -7.61 -33.96
N VAL A 73 9.18 -8.69 -34.12
CA VAL A 73 8.54 -9.44 -33.02
C VAL A 73 9.54 -9.97 -31.99
N TYR A 74 10.68 -10.54 -32.43
CA TYR A 74 11.69 -11.05 -31.50
C TYR A 74 12.37 -9.95 -30.70
N VAL A 75 12.51 -8.76 -31.29
CA VAL A 75 13.08 -7.61 -30.57
C VAL A 75 12.15 -7.11 -29.49
N ILE A 76 10.83 -7.09 -29.75
CA ILE A 76 9.81 -6.74 -28.74
C ILE A 76 9.84 -7.75 -27.60
N LEU A 77 9.80 -9.06 -27.91
CA LEU A 77 9.81 -10.09 -26.87
C LEU A 77 11.08 -10.05 -26.01
N LEU A 78 12.25 -9.86 -26.65
CA LEU A 78 13.52 -9.72 -25.92
C LEU A 78 13.61 -8.43 -25.09
N ALA A 79 12.88 -7.39 -25.46
CA ALA A 79 12.89 -6.11 -24.75
C ALA A 79 11.88 -6.07 -23.59
N ILE A 80 10.76 -6.82 -23.68
CA ILE A 80 9.74 -6.90 -22.61
C ILE A 80 10.30 -7.60 -21.36
N ALA A 81 11.01 -8.72 -21.52
CA ALA A 81 11.51 -9.50 -20.39
C ALA A 81 12.41 -8.69 -19.44
N PRO A 82 13.41 -7.91 -19.89
CA PRO A 82 14.17 -7.02 -19.01
C PRO A 82 13.32 -5.93 -18.36
N GLY A 83 12.28 -5.42 -19.02
CA GLY A 83 11.33 -4.46 -18.44
C GLY A 83 10.55 -5.07 -17.26
N PHE A 84 10.11 -6.32 -17.38
CA PHE A 84 9.54 -7.08 -16.28
C PHE A 84 10.56 -7.26 -15.16
N LEU A 85 11.76 -7.71 -15.45
CA LEU A 85 12.82 -7.88 -14.45
C LEU A 85 13.09 -6.58 -13.69
N LEU A 86 13.20 -5.45 -14.38
CA LEU A 86 13.40 -4.15 -13.73
C LEU A 86 12.23 -3.79 -12.81
N SER A 87 10.98 -3.93 -13.31
CA SER A 87 9.78 -3.59 -12.53
C SER A 87 9.66 -4.39 -11.24
N PHE A 88 10.04 -5.68 -11.26
CA PHE A 88 9.87 -6.56 -10.09
C PHE A 88 11.12 -6.69 -9.22
N SER A 89 12.32 -6.38 -9.74
CA SER A 89 13.55 -6.42 -8.94
C SER A 89 13.65 -5.25 -7.95
N LEU A 90 13.24 -4.05 -8.37
CA LEU A 90 13.28 -2.85 -7.52
C LEU A 90 12.01 -2.69 -6.67
N SER A 91 10.91 -3.30 -7.09
CA SER A 91 9.64 -3.27 -6.39
C SER A 91 9.00 -4.67 -6.42
N PRO A 92 9.52 -5.60 -5.61
CA PRO A 92 9.03 -6.96 -5.60
C PRO A 92 7.54 -7.01 -5.24
N ILE A 93 6.83 -7.99 -5.80
CA ILE A 93 5.46 -8.30 -5.38
C ILE A 93 5.56 -9.16 -4.14
N TYR A 94 4.98 -8.68 -3.06
CA TYR A 94 4.68 -9.50 -1.90
C TYR A 94 3.28 -10.11 -2.08
N ASN A 95 3.03 -11.29 -1.51
CA ASN A 95 1.72 -11.96 -1.57
C ASN A 95 0.58 -11.07 -1.06
N THR A 96 0.92 -10.08 -0.24
CA THR A 96 0.01 -9.11 0.36
C THR A 96 -0.33 -7.92 -0.54
N ASP A 97 0.35 -7.70 -1.68
CA ASP A 97 0.09 -6.52 -2.52
C ASP A 97 -1.17 -6.69 -3.37
N TYR A 98 -1.41 -7.90 -3.90
CA TYR A 98 -2.49 -8.19 -4.85
C TYR A 98 -3.36 -9.38 -4.42
N GLY A 99 -3.42 -9.69 -3.13
CA GLY A 99 -4.27 -10.74 -2.60
C GLY A 99 -5.76 -10.49 -2.88
N ILE A 100 -6.55 -11.55 -2.91
CA ILE A 100 -7.99 -11.43 -2.93
C ILE A 100 -8.42 -10.82 -1.58
N PHE A 101 -9.28 -9.83 -1.63
CA PHE A 101 -9.78 -9.10 -0.45
C PHE A 101 -10.29 -10.02 0.68
N ASN A 102 -10.74 -11.23 0.37
CA ASN A 102 -11.25 -12.23 1.31
C ASN A 102 -10.18 -12.98 2.12
N ASP A 103 -8.88 -12.73 1.91
CA ASP A 103 -7.80 -13.41 2.65
C ASP A 103 -7.61 -12.86 4.08
N GLY A 104 -8.15 -11.67 4.39
CA GLY A 104 -8.39 -11.28 5.77
C GLY A 104 -9.31 -12.32 6.40
N LYS A 105 -8.88 -12.98 7.47
CA LYS A 105 -9.73 -13.96 8.19
C LYS A 105 -11.08 -13.31 8.47
N LYS A 106 -12.09 -13.72 7.70
CA LYS A 106 -13.47 -13.44 8.04
C LYS A 106 -13.66 -14.12 9.39
N LEU A 107 -13.49 -13.36 10.47
CA LEU A 107 -13.77 -13.87 11.81
C LEU A 107 -15.27 -14.21 11.82
N GLY A 108 -15.55 -15.47 11.52
CA GLY A 108 -16.89 -16.02 11.46
C GLY A 108 -17.54 -16.15 12.84
N SER A 109 -17.14 -15.34 13.80
CA SER A 109 -17.68 -15.35 15.15
C SER A 109 -18.01 -13.94 15.60
N THR A 110 -19.14 -13.80 16.04
CA THR A 110 -19.89 -13.00 17.03
C THR A 110 -19.07 -12.28 18.12
N GLU A 111 -17.75 -12.21 18.07
CA GLU A 111 -16.96 -11.47 19.03
C GLU A 111 -16.99 -9.98 18.68
N THR A 112 -17.90 -9.29 19.34
CA THR A 112 -17.83 -7.84 19.48
C THR A 112 -16.51 -7.52 20.16
N LEU A 113 -15.66 -6.72 19.52
CA LEU A 113 -14.42 -6.24 20.11
C LEU A 113 -14.78 -5.43 21.36
N LYS A 114 -14.74 -6.09 22.51
CA LYS A 114 -15.07 -5.44 23.79
C LYS A 114 -13.90 -4.57 24.22
N LEU A 115 -13.66 -3.49 23.51
CA LEU A 115 -12.67 -2.44 23.87
C LEU A 115 -13.10 -1.65 25.13
N VAL A 116 -14.16 -2.09 25.80
CA VAL A 116 -14.68 -1.48 27.03
C VAL A 116 -13.63 -1.43 28.15
N SER A 117 -12.66 -2.36 28.15
CA SER A 117 -11.53 -2.32 29.11
C SER A 117 -10.50 -1.23 28.78
N VAL A 118 -10.55 -0.63 27.60
CA VAL A 118 -9.62 0.40 27.12
C VAL A 118 -10.21 1.81 27.29
N GLY A 119 -10.87 2.06 28.43
CA GLY A 119 -11.33 3.39 28.80
C GLY A 119 -12.35 4.01 27.84
N ASN A 120 -13.60 3.60 27.92
CA ASN A 120 -14.75 4.25 27.27
C ASN A 120 -14.74 4.32 25.74
N TYR A 121 -14.06 3.41 25.05
CA TYR A 121 -14.23 3.30 23.60
C TYR A 121 -15.56 2.62 23.30
N GLU A 122 -16.52 3.39 22.84
CA GLU A 122 -17.79 2.87 22.33
C GLU A 122 -17.76 2.89 20.80
N PRO A 123 -18.10 1.76 20.13
CA PRO A 123 -18.32 1.75 18.69
C PRO A 123 -19.39 2.82 18.37
N LYS A 124 -19.07 3.73 17.48
CA LYS A 124 -20.03 4.71 16.98
C LYS A 124 -20.91 4.01 15.95
N ASN A 125 -22.19 4.37 15.83
CA ASN A 125 -23.16 3.80 14.90
C ASN A 125 -22.76 3.96 13.41
N GLU A 126 -21.49 3.74 13.09
CA GLU A 126 -20.86 3.87 11.78
C GLU A 126 -19.74 2.83 11.63
N HIS A 127 -19.37 2.46 10.40
CA HIS A 127 -18.20 1.63 10.15
C HIS A 127 -16.93 2.32 10.67
N SER A 128 -16.08 1.56 11.34
CA SER A 128 -14.83 2.10 11.90
C SER A 128 -13.66 1.12 11.75
N LEU A 129 -12.46 1.68 11.62
CA LEU A 129 -11.21 0.93 11.70
C LEU A 129 -10.59 1.13 13.08
N VAL A 130 -10.26 0.03 13.73
CA VAL A 130 -9.50 0.00 14.98
C VAL A 130 -8.16 -0.66 14.70
N ALA A 131 -7.07 0.05 14.88
CA ALA A 131 -5.74 -0.43 14.57
C ALA A 131 -4.83 -0.40 15.81
N PHE A 132 -4.22 -1.53 16.11
CA PHE A 132 -3.24 -1.68 17.20
C PHE A 132 -1.83 -1.64 16.62
N PHE A 133 -1.04 -0.66 17.05
CA PHE A 133 0.28 -0.36 16.55
C PHE A 133 1.30 -0.33 17.69
N THR A 134 2.55 -0.73 17.37
CA THR A 134 3.71 -0.44 18.21
C THR A 134 4.59 0.60 17.52
N THR A 135 5.26 1.44 18.29
CA THR A 135 5.98 2.63 17.76
C THR A 135 7.25 2.28 16.99
N ASP A 136 7.85 1.14 17.27
CA ASP A 136 9.10 0.63 16.67
C ASP A 136 8.86 -0.36 15.51
N CYS A 137 7.60 -0.65 15.18
CA CYS A 137 7.22 -1.61 14.16
C CYS A 137 7.22 -0.98 12.74
N PRO A 138 8.09 -1.41 11.82
CA PRO A 138 8.12 -0.90 10.43
C PRO A 138 6.82 -1.14 9.67
N HIS A 139 6.16 -2.29 9.88
CA HIS A 139 4.87 -2.63 9.26
C HIS A 139 3.75 -1.70 9.75
N CYS A 140 3.78 -1.30 11.03
CA CYS A 140 2.84 -0.32 11.59
C CYS A 140 3.05 1.06 10.98
N GLN A 141 4.30 1.48 10.77
CA GLN A 141 4.64 2.74 10.09
C GLN A 141 4.09 2.74 8.66
N TYR A 142 4.26 1.63 7.96
CA TYR A 142 3.77 1.48 6.59
C TYR A 142 2.23 1.47 6.53
N ALA A 143 1.58 0.73 7.42
CA ALA A 143 0.12 0.70 7.52
C ALA A 143 -0.46 2.09 7.84
N CYS A 144 0.16 2.85 8.75
CA CYS A 144 -0.25 4.22 9.07
C CYS A 144 -0.20 5.13 7.82
N LYS A 145 0.87 5.05 7.02
CA LYS A 145 1.00 5.79 5.76
C LYS A 145 -0.06 5.38 4.74
N LYS A 146 -0.35 4.07 4.61
CA LYS A 146 -1.41 3.55 3.74
C LYS A 146 -2.78 4.11 4.16
N LEU A 147 -3.13 4.05 5.44
CA LEU A 147 -4.39 4.57 5.97
C LEU A 147 -4.53 6.08 5.74
N ASN A 148 -3.45 6.86 5.99
CA ASN A 148 -3.48 8.30 5.71
C ASN A 148 -3.67 8.59 4.22
N ALA A 149 -3.02 7.83 3.35
CA ALA A 149 -3.19 8.00 1.91
C ALA A 149 -4.60 7.58 1.45
N ALA A 150 -5.20 6.53 2.04
CA ALA A 150 -6.59 6.16 1.79
C ALA A 150 -7.57 7.25 2.24
N LYS A 151 -7.33 7.86 3.41
CA LYS A 151 -8.10 9.02 3.88
C LYS A 151 -8.04 10.18 2.88
N ASN A 152 -6.86 10.51 2.36
CA ASN A 152 -6.67 11.54 1.35
C ASN A 152 -7.34 11.17 0.02
N ALA A 153 -7.41 9.88 -0.32
CA ALA A 153 -8.14 9.38 -1.50
C ALA A 153 -9.67 9.47 -1.37
N GLY A 154 -10.19 9.67 -0.17
CA GLY A 154 -11.62 9.84 0.08
C GLY A 154 -12.26 8.82 1.00
N MET A 155 -11.47 7.98 1.68
CA MET A 155 -11.97 7.07 2.71
C MET A 155 -12.68 7.87 3.81
N LYS A 156 -13.94 7.55 4.05
CA LYS A 156 -14.81 8.24 5.02
C LYS A 156 -14.84 7.56 6.38
N ILE A 157 -14.37 6.32 6.44
CA ILE A 157 -14.39 5.50 7.64
C ILE A 157 -13.51 6.13 8.71
N LYS A 158 -14.03 6.16 9.94
CA LYS A 158 -13.27 6.62 11.09
C LYS A 158 -12.16 5.63 11.41
N VAL A 159 -10.97 6.15 11.70
CA VAL A 159 -9.80 5.36 12.11
C VAL A 159 -9.39 5.76 13.51
N ASP A 160 -9.37 4.79 14.42
CA ASP A 160 -8.88 4.92 15.79
C ASP A 160 -7.62 4.06 15.97
N LEU A 161 -6.52 4.70 16.31
CA LEU A 161 -5.22 4.05 16.50
C LEU A 161 -4.98 3.80 17.99
N PHE A 162 -4.60 2.59 18.33
CA PHE A 162 -4.28 2.18 19.70
C PHE A 162 -2.78 1.83 19.78
N PHE A 163 -2.11 2.40 20.77
CA PHE A 163 -0.68 2.20 20.97
C PHE A 163 -0.39 1.60 22.33
N SER A 164 0.53 0.63 22.37
CA SER A 164 1.23 0.28 23.58
C SER A 164 2.49 1.14 23.69
N GLY A 165 2.76 1.68 24.87
CA GLY A 165 3.96 2.48 25.10
C GLY A 165 3.69 3.87 25.65
N ASN A 166 4.65 4.75 25.52
CA ASN A 166 4.56 6.10 26.07
C ASN A 166 4.05 7.12 25.04
N LYS A 167 3.49 8.20 25.56
CA LYS A 167 2.92 9.28 24.77
C LYS A 167 3.92 9.92 23.80
N LYS A 168 5.16 10.15 24.24
CA LYS A 168 6.17 10.83 23.43
C LYS A 168 6.55 10.06 22.18
N ASP A 169 6.75 8.73 22.31
CA ASP A 169 7.12 7.88 21.18
C ASP A 169 5.96 7.74 20.19
N THR A 170 4.71 7.73 20.72
CA THR A 170 3.52 7.72 19.85
C THR A 170 3.36 9.03 19.09
N GLU A 171 3.55 10.18 19.71
CA GLU A 171 3.50 11.47 19.03
C GLU A 171 4.55 11.54 17.92
N TYR A 172 5.79 11.12 18.20
CA TYR A 172 6.83 11.03 17.19
C TYR A 172 6.48 10.09 16.04
N PHE A 173 5.92 8.89 16.36
CA PHE A 173 5.44 7.95 15.35
C PHE A 173 4.39 8.56 14.44
N LEU A 174 3.38 9.23 15.01
CA LEU A 174 2.29 9.85 14.26
C LEU A 174 2.79 10.96 13.34
N GLU A 175 3.69 11.82 13.81
CA GLU A 175 4.31 12.87 12.99
C GLU A 175 5.13 12.28 11.84
N ALA A 176 5.99 11.31 12.13
CA ALA A 176 6.87 10.69 11.14
C ALA A 176 6.11 9.90 10.05
N ASN A 177 4.88 9.43 10.35
CA ASN A 177 4.09 8.59 9.46
C ASN A 177 2.79 9.23 8.96
N ASN A 178 2.66 10.56 9.12
CA ASN A 178 1.46 11.33 8.72
C ASN A 178 0.16 10.86 9.39
N GLY A 179 0.26 10.33 10.62
CA GLY A 179 -0.86 9.77 11.37
C GLY A 179 -1.59 10.76 12.28
N THR A 180 -1.12 12.02 12.37
CA THR A 180 -1.65 13.03 13.30
C THR A 180 -3.12 13.38 13.09
N SER A 181 -3.66 13.07 11.91
CA SER A 181 -5.08 13.30 11.58
C SER A 181 -6.02 12.20 12.10
N PHE A 182 -5.50 11.14 12.69
CA PHE A 182 -6.28 10.04 13.26
C PHE A 182 -6.49 10.23 14.76
N SER A 183 -7.63 9.77 15.27
CA SER A 183 -7.82 9.61 16.70
C SER A 183 -6.86 8.56 17.22
N HIS A 184 -6.23 8.80 18.38
CA HIS A 184 -5.30 7.86 18.95
C HIS A 184 -5.50 7.69 20.47
N HIS A 185 -5.20 6.51 20.93
CA HIS A 185 -5.42 6.07 22.30
C HIS A 185 -4.20 5.32 22.83
N TYR A 186 -3.97 5.40 24.13
CA TYR A 186 -2.87 4.70 24.81
C TYR A 186 -3.41 3.60 25.67
N ILE A 187 -2.85 2.42 25.53
CA ILE A 187 -3.16 1.29 26.41
C ILE A 187 -1.96 1.07 27.32
N HIS A 188 -2.16 1.31 28.61
CA HIS A 188 -1.06 1.24 29.59
C HIS A 188 -0.74 -0.18 30.06
N ALA A 189 -1.66 -1.12 29.89
CA ALA A 189 -1.48 -2.51 30.28
C ALA A 189 -1.12 -3.38 29.08
N ASP A 190 0.10 -3.91 29.04
CA ASP A 190 0.56 -4.77 27.94
C ASP A 190 -0.31 -6.02 27.76
N ALA A 191 -0.87 -6.57 28.84
CA ALA A 191 -1.76 -7.72 28.78
C ALA A 191 -3.07 -7.40 28.04
N ASP A 192 -3.64 -6.22 28.26
CA ASP A 192 -4.85 -5.79 27.59
C ASP A 192 -4.56 -5.51 26.12
N PHE A 193 -3.44 -4.86 25.81
CA PHE A 193 -3.04 -4.58 24.45
C PHE A 193 -2.84 -5.87 23.64
N THR A 194 -2.08 -6.83 24.17
CA THR A 194 -1.83 -8.12 23.50
C THR A 194 -3.09 -8.96 23.41
N GLY A 195 -4.02 -8.83 24.35
CA GLY A 195 -5.32 -9.49 24.32
C GLY A 195 -6.17 -9.10 23.09
N PHE A 196 -6.07 -7.84 22.64
CA PHE A 196 -6.78 -7.35 21.45
C PHE A 196 -5.94 -7.47 20.17
N ALA A 197 -4.67 -7.11 20.27
CA ALA A 197 -3.77 -7.03 19.11
C ALA A 197 -3.21 -8.38 18.68
N GLY A 198 -3.16 -9.35 19.59
CA GLY A 198 -2.37 -10.57 19.39
C GLY A 198 -0.87 -10.29 19.43
N TYR A 199 -0.08 -11.11 18.73
CA TYR A 199 1.38 -11.01 18.70
C TYR A 199 1.93 -10.54 17.34
N THR A 200 1.05 -10.24 16.37
CA THR A 200 1.45 -9.81 15.02
C THR A 200 0.95 -8.39 14.77
N PHE A 201 1.87 -7.47 14.53
CA PHE A 201 1.58 -6.05 14.31
C PHE A 201 1.85 -5.61 12.87
N PRO A 202 1.06 -4.66 12.35
CA PRO A 202 -0.16 -4.11 12.92
C PRO A 202 -1.28 -5.14 13.02
N SER A 203 -2.24 -4.91 13.94
CA SER A 203 -3.47 -5.67 14.00
C SER A 203 -4.63 -4.70 13.77
N ILE A 204 -5.36 -4.85 12.66
CA ILE A 204 -6.34 -3.89 12.17
C ILE A 204 -7.69 -4.56 12.02
N TYR A 205 -8.70 -4.01 12.67
CA TYR A 205 -10.08 -4.49 12.65
C TYR A 205 -10.98 -3.51 11.92
N LEU A 206 -11.77 -4.00 10.98
CA LEU A 206 -12.92 -3.27 10.44
C LEU A 206 -14.16 -3.70 11.21
N LEU A 207 -14.82 -2.73 11.82
CA LEU A 207 -16.04 -2.93 12.61
C LEU A 207 -17.27 -2.44 11.84
N ASP A 208 -18.39 -3.15 11.97
CA ASP A 208 -19.70 -2.68 11.54
C ASP A 208 -20.26 -1.61 12.51
N PRO A 209 -21.38 -0.95 12.19
CA PRO A 209 -21.99 0.05 13.06
C PRO A 209 -22.42 -0.48 14.44
N LYS A 210 -22.48 -1.81 14.62
CA LYS A 210 -22.79 -2.46 15.91
C LYS A 210 -21.53 -2.85 16.69
N GLY A 211 -20.34 -2.50 16.17
CA GLY A 211 -19.04 -2.87 16.76
C GLY A 211 -18.64 -4.32 16.54
N LYS A 212 -19.30 -5.04 15.63
CA LYS A 212 -18.94 -6.41 15.26
C LYS A 212 -17.81 -6.37 14.23
N THR A 213 -16.80 -7.22 14.41
CA THR A 213 -15.70 -7.36 13.45
C THR A 213 -16.17 -7.95 12.12
N ILE A 214 -15.96 -7.22 11.04
CA ILE A 214 -16.20 -7.66 9.66
C ILE A 214 -14.94 -8.29 9.08
N TYR A 215 -13.80 -7.61 9.22
CA TYR A 215 -12.48 -8.04 8.74
C TYR A 215 -11.41 -7.79 9.81
N HIS A 216 -10.38 -8.62 9.80
CA HIS A 216 -9.19 -8.47 10.62
C HIS A 216 -7.96 -8.75 9.76
N TRP A 217 -7.05 -7.79 9.73
CA TRP A 217 -5.76 -7.88 9.04
C TRP A 217 -4.62 -7.80 10.06
N THR A 218 -3.61 -8.64 9.87
CA THR A 218 -2.41 -8.66 10.72
C THR A 218 -1.16 -8.49 9.86
N GLY A 219 -0.15 -7.83 10.37
CA GLY A 219 1.11 -7.60 9.63
C GLY A 219 0.86 -6.89 8.31
N ASP A 220 1.23 -7.52 7.20
CA ASP A 220 1.12 -6.96 5.84
C ASP A 220 -0.16 -7.38 5.08
N GLU A 221 -1.11 -8.04 5.73
CA GLU A 221 -2.30 -8.61 5.07
C GLU A 221 -3.25 -7.56 4.45
N MET A 222 -3.20 -6.29 4.91
CA MET A 222 -4.00 -5.21 4.33
C MET A 222 -3.43 -4.77 2.98
N ASN A 223 -3.92 -5.39 1.90
CA ASN A 223 -3.48 -5.19 0.53
C ASN A 223 -4.17 -4.00 -0.18
N TYR A 224 -3.82 -3.75 -1.43
CA TYR A 224 -4.39 -2.64 -2.21
C TYR A 224 -5.89 -2.80 -2.47
N SER A 225 -6.40 -4.02 -2.65
CA SER A 225 -7.83 -4.25 -2.83
C SER A 225 -8.63 -4.01 -1.55
N ALA A 226 -8.03 -4.24 -0.38
CA ALA A 226 -8.63 -3.87 0.91
C ALA A 226 -8.74 -2.34 1.04
N LEU A 227 -7.70 -1.59 0.61
CA LEU A 227 -7.75 -0.13 0.61
C LEU A 227 -8.79 0.42 -0.36
N ASP A 228 -8.93 -0.16 -1.56
CA ASP A 228 -9.98 0.20 -2.51
C ASP A 228 -11.37 -0.01 -1.89
N TYR A 229 -11.59 -1.16 -1.25
CA TYR A 229 -12.86 -1.44 -0.55
C TYR A 229 -13.15 -0.45 0.57
N LEU A 230 -12.14 -0.09 1.38
CA LEU A 230 -12.32 0.86 2.48
C LEU A 230 -12.67 2.29 2.00
N ILE A 231 -12.24 2.67 0.80
CA ILE A 231 -12.60 3.95 0.19
C ILE A 231 -14.06 3.95 -0.28
N ASP A 232 -14.52 2.82 -0.82
CA ASP A 232 -15.87 2.67 -1.35
C ASP A 232 -16.92 2.37 -0.27
N LEU A 233 -16.46 1.97 0.94
CA LEU A 233 -17.35 1.67 2.05
C LEU A 233 -17.93 2.96 2.63
N GLU A 234 -19.25 3.02 2.72
CA GLU A 234 -19.93 4.12 3.40
C GLU A 234 -19.78 4.01 4.93
N PRO A 235 -19.72 5.15 5.64
CA PRO A 235 -19.58 5.17 7.10
C PRO A 235 -20.76 4.55 7.85
#